data_e10bfb51f751b52a2644cf16d701f501
#
_entry.id   e10bfb51f751b52a2644cf16d701f501
#
_cell.length_a   1.000
_cell.length_b   1.000
_cell.length_c   1.000
_cell.angle_alpha   90.00
_cell.angle_beta   90.00
_cell.angle_gamma   90.00
#
_symmetry.space_group_name_H-M   'P 1'
#
loop_
_entity.id
_entity.type
_entity.pdbx_description
1 polymer ?
#
loop_
_entity_poly.entity_id
_entity_poly.type
_entity_poly.pdbx_seq_one_letter_code
_entity_poly.pdbx_strand_id
1 'polypeptide(L)'
;MTPQIQEKLDEIEKINLENKYLPKDREWITSGPFQIDRSEYVLGEKIFLRIGGLGFDEIGQVAFLRPLNSTHYEIYLTIPFDGSNKSAFNYYLQPQLSKIRGFCSVEDFVGDWRVVFRGTDYPNLEFKITEDILPGDENNYQPVC
;
A
#
# COMPACT_ATOMS: atom_id res chain seq x y z
N MET A 1 11.59 7.31 11.23
CA MET A 1 10.53 7.74 10.30
C MET A 1 10.86 9.15 9.82
N THR A 2 10.64 9.46 8.53
CA THR A 2 10.93 10.78 8.00
C THR A 2 9.85 11.80 8.42
N PRO A 3 10.18 13.12 8.50
CA PRO A 3 9.18 14.14 8.81
C PRO A 3 7.96 14.13 7.88
N GLN A 4 8.14 13.89 6.57
CA GLN A 4 7.03 13.89 5.62
C GLN A 4 6.01 12.79 5.93
N ILE A 5 6.48 11.59 6.27
CA ILE A 5 5.54 10.50 6.57
C ILE A 5 4.87 10.73 7.92
N GLN A 6 5.57 11.34 8.89
CA GLN A 6 4.97 11.66 10.18
C GLN A 6 3.86 12.70 10.03
N GLU A 7 4.09 13.75 9.24
CA GLU A 7 3.05 14.75 8.95
C GLU A 7 1.82 14.11 8.32
N LYS A 8 2.02 13.18 7.40
CA LYS A 8 0.91 12.47 6.74
C LYS A 8 0.15 11.59 7.71
N LEU A 9 0.85 10.90 8.58
CA LEU A 9 0.22 10.08 9.62
C LEU A 9 -0.59 10.93 10.60
N ASP A 10 -0.07 12.08 10.99
CA ASP A 10 -0.78 13.01 11.89
C ASP A 10 -2.05 13.57 11.24
N GLU A 11 -1.98 13.92 9.95
CA GLU A 11 -3.13 14.38 9.17
C GLU A 11 -4.22 13.31 9.10
N ILE A 12 -3.84 12.08 8.83
CA ILE A 12 -4.77 10.94 8.76
C ILE A 12 -5.43 10.71 10.12
N GLU A 13 -4.66 10.75 11.19
CA GLU A 13 -5.20 10.58 12.55
C GLU A 13 -6.24 11.65 12.87
N LYS A 14 -5.96 12.90 12.51
CA LYS A 14 -6.91 14.00 12.70
C LYS A 14 -8.21 13.77 11.92
N ILE A 15 -8.11 13.41 10.65
CA ILE A 15 -9.29 13.14 9.82
C ILE A 15 -10.10 11.98 10.38
N ASN A 16 -9.43 10.91 10.83
CA ASN A 16 -10.10 9.76 11.42
C ASN A 16 -10.84 10.11 12.70
N LEU A 17 -10.26 10.96 13.53
CA LEU A 17 -10.92 11.47 14.75
C LEU A 17 -12.17 12.28 14.41
N GLU A 18 -12.09 13.15 13.40
CA GLU A 18 -13.24 13.95 12.93
C GLU A 18 -14.37 13.04 12.43
N ASN A 19 -14.03 11.92 11.77
CA ASN A 19 -14.99 10.96 11.26
C ASN A 19 -15.36 9.86 12.27
N LYS A 20 -14.83 9.93 13.49
CA LYS A 20 -15.05 8.94 14.55
C LYS A 20 -14.64 7.54 14.12
N TYR A 21 -13.57 7.43 13.33
CA TYR A 21 -13.02 6.18 12.86
C TYR A 21 -11.80 5.80 13.68
N LEU A 22 -11.77 4.54 14.16
CA LEU A 22 -10.64 3.99 14.88
C LEU A 22 -9.97 2.94 14.00
N PRO A 23 -8.84 3.27 13.35
CA PRO A 23 -8.12 2.29 12.51
C PRO A 23 -7.42 1.25 13.37
N LYS A 24 -7.05 0.14 12.74
CA LYS A 24 -6.20 -0.87 13.37
C LYS A 24 -4.81 -0.29 13.63
N ASP A 25 -4.13 -0.84 14.63
CA ASP A 25 -2.77 -0.44 14.95
C ASP A 25 -1.82 -0.74 13.79
N ARG A 26 -0.77 0.06 13.65
CA ARG A 26 0.28 -0.18 12.67
C ARG A 26 1.25 -1.24 13.19
N GLU A 27 1.42 -2.28 12.40
CA GLU A 27 2.24 -3.44 12.75
C GLU A 27 3.67 -3.34 12.21
N TRP A 28 3.86 -2.61 11.12
CA TRP A 28 5.13 -2.50 10.38
C TRP A 28 5.73 -3.87 10.06
N ILE A 29 4.98 -4.63 9.26
CA ILE A 29 5.38 -5.97 8.81
C ILE A 29 6.61 -5.84 7.92
N THR A 30 7.63 -6.65 8.20
CA THR A 30 8.97 -6.46 7.66
C THR A 30 9.40 -7.61 6.75
N SER A 31 10.07 -7.27 5.64
CA SER A 31 10.79 -8.21 4.78
C SER A 31 12.09 -7.53 4.35
N GLY A 32 13.21 -7.89 4.99
CA GLY A 32 14.50 -7.24 4.75
C GLY A 32 14.43 -5.73 4.99
N PRO A 33 14.83 -4.90 4.00
CA PRO A 33 14.78 -3.44 4.14
C PRO A 33 13.37 -2.85 3.94
N PHE A 34 12.37 -3.69 3.67
CA PHE A 34 11.02 -3.25 3.30
C PHE A 34 10.03 -3.50 4.44
N GLN A 35 9.15 -2.51 4.68
CA GLN A 35 8.08 -2.63 5.68
C GLN A 35 6.80 -1.99 5.15
N ILE A 36 5.66 -2.65 5.41
CA ILE A 36 4.33 -2.04 5.23
C ILE A 36 3.67 -1.88 6.59
N ASP A 37 2.81 -0.87 6.75
CA ASP A 37 2.33 -0.50 8.07
C ASP A 37 1.28 -1.46 8.66
N ARG A 38 0.48 -2.13 7.83
CA ARG A 38 -0.57 -3.04 8.31
C ARG A 38 -0.71 -4.27 7.43
N SER A 39 -1.33 -5.32 7.99
CA SER A 39 -1.70 -6.51 7.22
C SER A 39 -3.15 -6.47 6.72
N GLU A 40 -3.93 -5.48 7.13
CA GLU A 40 -5.32 -5.33 6.72
C GLU A 40 -5.70 -3.85 6.64
N TYR A 41 -6.39 -3.51 5.55
CA TYR A 41 -6.83 -2.13 5.27
C TYR A 41 -8.29 -2.14 4.86
N VAL A 42 -8.99 -1.03 5.15
CA VAL A 42 -10.28 -0.75 4.52
C VAL A 42 -10.05 0.09 3.26
N LEU A 43 -11.02 0.12 2.36
CA LEU A 43 -10.95 0.95 1.16
C LEU A 43 -10.85 2.42 1.56
N GLY A 44 -9.91 3.15 0.96
CA GLY A 44 -9.66 4.55 1.26
C GLY A 44 -8.48 4.78 2.21
N GLU A 45 -8.05 3.77 2.94
CA GLU A 45 -6.85 3.90 3.76
C GLU A 45 -5.60 3.93 2.89
N LYS A 46 -4.61 4.72 3.32
CA LYS A 46 -3.31 4.74 2.65
C LYS A 46 -2.44 3.61 3.16
N ILE A 47 -1.74 2.96 2.25
CA ILE A 47 -0.78 1.89 2.53
C ILE A 47 0.60 2.50 2.52
N PHE A 48 1.29 2.48 3.67
CA PHE A 48 2.63 3.07 3.79
C PHE A 48 3.69 2.00 3.60
N LEU A 49 4.62 2.28 2.70
CA LEU A 49 5.82 1.48 2.45
C LEU A 49 7.03 2.25 2.97
N ARG A 50 7.78 1.61 3.85
CA ARG A 50 9.02 2.15 4.39
C ARG A 50 10.18 1.29 3.93
N ILE A 51 11.18 1.93 3.31
CA ILE A 51 12.37 1.27 2.79
C ILE A 51 13.57 1.85 3.53
N GLY A 52 14.39 1.00 4.12
CA GLY A 52 15.56 1.46 4.86
C GLY A 52 16.66 0.43 4.90
N GLY A 53 17.91 0.88 4.77
CA GLY A 53 19.06 0.02 4.82
C GLY A 53 19.32 -0.78 3.54
N LEU A 54 18.96 -0.24 2.37
CA LEU A 54 19.31 -0.85 1.09
C LEU A 54 20.83 -0.90 0.94
N GLY A 55 21.35 -2.07 0.54
CA GLY A 55 22.75 -2.21 0.15
C GLY A 55 23.00 -1.49 -1.17
N PHE A 56 24.26 -1.14 -1.40
CA PHE A 56 24.69 -0.38 -2.59
C PHE A 56 24.34 -1.10 -3.90
N ASP A 57 24.34 -2.42 -3.90
CA ASP A 57 24.06 -3.26 -5.07
C ASP A 57 22.61 -3.77 -5.11
N GLU A 58 21.76 -3.35 -4.19
CA GLU A 58 20.35 -3.73 -4.19
C GLU A 58 19.56 -2.81 -5.11
N ILE A 59 19.21 -3.32 -6.28
CA ILE A 59 18.49 -2.60 -7.33
C ILE A 59 17.34 -3.47 -7.80
N GLY A 60 16.15 -2.88 -7.91
CA GLY A 60 14.99 -3.62 -8.36
C GLY A 60 13.71 -2.79 -8.29
N GLN A 61 12.59 -3.48 -8.08
CA GLN A 61 11.27 -2.85 -8.00
C GLN A 61 10.43 -3.50 -6.93
N VAL A 62 9.71 -2.69 -6.18
CA VAL A 62 8.60 -3.16 -5.34
C VAL A 62 7.37 -3.21 -6.23
N ALA A 63 6.74 -4.39 -6.34
CA ALA A 63 5.53 -4.56 -7.12
C ALA A 63 4.35 -4.86 -6.19
N PHE A 64 3.32 -4.02 -6.26
CA PHE A 64 2.05 -4.25 -5.58
C PHE A 64 1.13 -4.99 -6.52
N LEU A 65 0.75 -6.22 -6.14
CA LEU A 65 -0.08 -7.10 -6.96
C LEU A 65 -1.48 -7.17 -6.36
N ARG A 66 -2.48 -6.76 -7.14
CA ARG A 66 -3.87 -6.91 -6.75
C ARG A 66 -4.39 -8.30 -7.11
N PRO A 67 -5.33 -8.85 -6.35
CA PRO A 67 -5.90 -10.16 -6.70
C PRO A 67 -6.86 -10.02 -7.88
N LEU A 68 -6.72 -10.94 -8.87
CA LEU A 68 -7.70 -11.14 -9.93
C LEU A 68 -8.72 -12.20 -9.51
N ASN A 69 -8.20 -13.28 -8.89
CA ASN A 69 -9.00 -14.36 -8.32
C ASN A 69 -8.13 -15.07 -7.27
N SER A 70 -8.54 -16.24 -6.79
CA SER A 70 -7.84 -16.96 -5.74
C SER A 70 -6.43 -17.42 -6.11
N THR A 71 -6.08 -17.42 -7.40
CA THR A 71 -4.80 -17.97 -7.88
C THR A 71 -3.99 -17.01 -8.76
N HIS A 72 -4.59 -15.90 -9.20
CA HIS A 72 -3.94 -14.97 -10.14
C HIS A 72 -3.90 -13.56 -9.59
N TYR A 73 -2.83 -12.85 -9.94
CA TYR A 73 -2.58 -11.47 -9.55
C TYR A 73 -2.28 -10.61 -10.77
N GLU A 74 -2.52 -9.31 -10.62
CA GLU A 74 -2.17 -8.31 -11.63
C GLU A 74 -1.37 -7.19 -10.97
N ILE A 75 -0.34 -6.70 -11.63
CA ILE A 75 0.45 -5.59 -11.12
C ILE A 75 -0.42 -4.33 -11.08
N TYR A 76 -0.58 -3.77 -9.88
CA TYR A 76 -1.26 -2.50 -9.70
C TYR A 76 -0.29 -1.32 -9.81
N LEU A 77 0.88 -1.44 -9.19
CA LEU A 77 1.88 -0.37 -9.11
C LEU A 77 3.26 -0.95 -8.89
N THR A 78 4.27 -0.36 -9.52
CA THR A 78 5.68 -0.67 -9.25
C THR A 78 6.41 0.58 -8.79
N ILE A 79 7.34 0.41 -7.84
CA ILE A 79 8.17 1.48 -7.30
C ILE A 79 9.63 1.04 -7.43
N PRO A 80 10.46 1.73 -8.22
CA PRO A 80 11.85 1.35 -8.36
C PRO A 80 12.66 1.68 -7.11
N PHE A 81 13.64 0.85 -6.81
CA PHE A 81 14.62 1.14 -5.77
C PHE A 81 16.03 0.88 -6.28
N ASP A 82 16.97 1.66 -5.78
CA ASP A 82 18.39 1.58 -6.16
C ASP A 82 19.21 2.04 -4.96
N GLY A 83 19.80 1.08 -4.24
CA GLY A 83 20.60 1.35 -3.05
C GLY A 83 21.86 2.15 -3.32
N SER A 84 22.35 2.18 -4.57
CA SER A 84 23.50 3.01 -4.94
C SER A 84 23.12 4.49 -5.05
N ASN A 85 21.84 4.80 -5.24
CA ASN A 85 21.30 6.16 -5.33
C ASN A 85 20.70 6.63 -4.02
N LYS A 86 19.85 5.77 -3.40
CA LYS A 86 19.21 6.04 -2.12
C LYS A 86 19.18 4.77 -1.28
N SER A 87 19.68 4.84 -0.05
CA SER A 87 19.61 3.70 0.87
C SER A 87 18.28 3.60 1.62
N ALA A 88 17.50 4.69 1.65
CA ALA A 88 16.24 4.74 2.39
C ALA A 88 15.29 5.75 1.76
N PHE A 89 14.01 5.41 1.72
CA PHE A 89 12.94 6.33 1.36
C PHE A 89 11.61 5.76 1.79
N ASN A 90 10.56 6.60 1.75
CA ASN A 90 9.21 6.21 2.08
C ASN A 90 8.28 6.48 0.90
N TYR A 91 7.23 5.68 0.82
CA TYR A 91 6.19 5.82 -0.19
C TYR A 91 4.84 5.49 0.43
N TYR A 92 3.77 6.02 -0.13
CA TYR A 92 2.43 5.57 0.22
C TYR A 92 1.58 5.46 -1.04
N LEU A 93 0.61 4.56 -1.01
CA LEU A 93 -0.36 4.41 -2.08
C LEU A 93 -1.77 4.28 -1.49
N GLN A 94 -2.73 4.68 -2.29
CA GLN A 94 -4.14 4.52 -1.99
C GLN A 94 -4.80 4.01 -3.26
N PRO A 95 -5.22 2.74 -3.31
CA PRO A 95 -5.89 2.21 -4.49
C PRO A 95 -7.14 3.03 -4.79
N GLN A 96 -7.26 3.50 -6.04
CA GLN A 96 -8.37 4.34 -6.47
C GLN A 96 -8.97 3.80 -7.76
N LEU A 97 -10.29 3.88 -7.86
CA LEU A 97 -11.00 3.50 -9.07
C LEU A 97 -10.58 4.41 -10.22
N SER A 98 -10.44 3.82 -11.40
CA SER A 98 -10.03 4.53 -12.60
C SER A 98 -10.55 3.82 -13.83
N LYS A 99 -11.47 4.48 -14.54
CA LYS A 99 -12.02 3.96 -15.79
C LYS A 99 -10.92 3.72 -16.83
N ILE A 100 -9.97 4.64 -16.93
CA ILE A 100 -8.85 4.54 -17.88
C ILE A 100 -7.98 3.33 -17.61
N ARG A 101 -7.74 3.01 -16.33
CA ARG A 101 -6.93 1.85 -15.94
C ARG A 101 -7.74 0.55 -15.86
N GLY A 102 -9.05 0.61 -16.05
CA GLY A 102 -9.93 -0.55 -16.00
C GLY A 102 -10.30 -0.99 -14.58
N PHE A 103 -10.09 -0.17 -13.57
CA PHE A 103 -10.52 -0.43 -12.19
C PHE A 103 -11.90 0.19 -11.98
N CYS A 104 -12.94 -0.58 -12.28
CA CYS A 104 -14.31 -0.07 -12.42
C CYS A 104 -15.10 -0.04 -11.13
N SER A 105 -14.81 -0.93 -10.19
CA SER A 105 -15.54 -1.06 -8.94
C SER A 105 -14.63 -1.58 -7.83
N VAL A 106 -15.13 -1.54 -6.59
CA VAL A 106 -14.35 -1.92 -5.41
C VAL A 106 -13.93 -3.40 -5.41
N GLU A 107 -14.66 -4.25 -6.12
CA GLU A 107 -14.30 -5.66 -6.26
C GLU A 107 -12.93 -5.85 -6.90
N ASP A 108 -12.47 -4.88 -7.66
CA ASP A 108 -11.13 -4.93 -8.26
C ASP A 108 -10.01 -4.82 -7.21
N PHE A 109 -10.33 -4.32 -6.02
CA PHE A 109 -9.35 -4.07 -4.95
C PHE A 109 -9.55 -4.93 -3.72
N VAL A 110 -10.73 -5.49 -3.51
CA VAL A 110 -11.03 -6.30 -2.31
C VAL A 110 -10.36 -7.66 -2.42
N GLY A 111 -9.69 -8.09 -1.36
CA GLY A 111 -9.08 -9.40 -1.27
C GLY A 111 -7.63 -9.36 -0.80
N ASP A 112 -6.91 -10.45 -1.05
CA ASP A 112 -5.54 -10.62 -0.61
C ASP A 112 -4.56 -10.10 -1.64
N TRP A 113 -3.80 -9.07 -1.26
CA TRP A 113 -2.76 -8.46 -2.09
C TRP A 113 -1.40 -9.04 -1.74
N ARG A 114 -0.48 -8.92 -2.68
CA ARG A 114 0.90 -9.37 -2.49
C ARG A 114 1.86 -8.24 -2.85
N VAL A 115 2.93 -8.13 -2.06
CA VAL A 115 4.01 -7.18 -2.31
C VAL A 115 5.25 -8.01 -2.62
N VAL A 116 5.80 -7.83 -3.82
CA VAL A 116 6.93 -8.60 -4.33
C VAL A 116 8.12 -7.65 -4.51
N PHE A 117 9.30 -8.08 -4.08
CA PHE A 117 10.53 -7.29 -4.16
C PHE A 117 11.40 -7.86 -5.27
N ARG A 118 11.13 -7.42 -6.50
CA ARG A 118 11.79 -7.91 -7.71
C ARG A 118 13.26 -7.51 -7.73
N GLY A 119 14.12 -8.45 -8.11
CA GLY A 119 15.56 -8.26 -8.10
C GLY A 119 16.21 -8.61 -6.77
N THR A 120 15.44 -9.18 -5.84
CA THR A 120 15.91 -9.61 -4.52
C THR A 120 15.39 -11.01 -4.19
N ASP A 121 15.95 -11.60 -3.14
CA ASP A 121 15.46 -12.87 -2.57
C ASP A 121 14.59 -12.66 -1.33
N TYR A 122 14.24 -11.42 -0.99
CA TYR A 122 13.43 -11.15 0.19
C TYR A 122 12.03 -11.72 0.02
N PRO A 123 11.46 -12.34 1.07
CA PRO A 123 10.12 -12.91 1.01
C PRO A 123 9.06 -11.85 0.68
N ASN A 124 8.01 -12.28 -0.02
CA ASN A 124 6.87 -11.43 -0.30
C ASN A 124 6.17 -11.04 0.99
N LEU A 125 5.60 -9.84 1.01
CA LEU A 125 4.65 -9.45 2.05
C LEU A 125 3.24 -9.59 1.51
N GLU A 126 2.28 -9.77 2.40
CA GLU A 126 0.88 -9.92 2.04
C GLU A 126 0.03 -9.02 2.92
N PHE A 127 -1.04 -8.47 2.35
CA PHE A 127 -2.04 -7.73 3.10
C PHE A 127 -3.40 -7.93 2.46
N LYS A 128 -4.43 -7.59 3.21
CA LYS A 128 -5.81 -7.73 2.76
C LYS A 128 -6.47 -6.36 2.70
N ILE A 129 -7.26 -6.12 1.65
CA ILE A 129 -8.19 -5.00 1.60
C ILE A 129 -9.59 -5.56 1.78
N THR A 130 -10.32 -5.04 2.78
CA THR A 130 -11.67 -5.47 3.10
C THR A 130 -12.70 -4.71 2.28
N GLU A 131 -13.97 -5.12 2.37
CA GLU A 131 -15.08 -4.46 1.69
C GLU A 131 -15.50 -3.14 2.36
N ASP A 132 -15.06 -2.90 3.58
CA ASP A 132 -15.39 -1.68 4.30
C ASP A 132 -14.74 -0.47 3.67
N ILE A 133 -15.41 0.66 3.74
CA ILE A 133 -14.91 1.92 3.18
C ILE A 133 -14.63 2.90 4.33
N LEU A 134 -13.49 3.56 4.26
CA LEU A 134 -13.13 4.58 5.25
C LEU A 134 -14.22 5.66 5.31
N PRO A 135 -14.74 5.98 6.50
CA PRO A 135 -15.75 7.02 6.64
C PRO A 135 -15.29 8.34 6.02
N GLY A 136 -16.14 8.92 5.19
CA GLY A 136 -15.83 10.14 4.43
C GLY A 136 -15.39 9.89 2.99
N ASP A 137 -15.05 8.64 2.63
CA ASP A 137 -14.52 8.30 1.30
C ASP A 137 -15.52 7.53 0.44
N GLU A 138 -16.76 7.37 0.86
CA GLU A 138 -17.76 6.55 0.16
C GLU A 138 -17.97 7.00 -1.29
N ASN A 139 -17.94 8.30 -1.53
CA ASN A 139 -18.14 8.85 -2.88
C ASN A 139 -17.01 8.53 -3.84
N ASN A 140 -15.81 8.26 -3.32
CA ASN A 140 -14.63 7.93 -4.12
C ASN A 140 -14.64 6.48 -4.61
N TYR A 141 -15.55 5.66 -4.09
CA TYR A 141 -15.61 4.23 -4.39
C TYR A 141 -16.91 3.79 -5.04
N GLN A 142 -17.63 4.74 -5.62
CA GLN A 142 -18.76 4.44 -6.50
C GLN A 142 -18.23 3.90 -7.82
N PRO A 143 -18.91 2.93 -8.46
CA PRO A 143 -18.48 2.40 -9.76
C PRO A 143 -18.28 3.51 -10.79
N VAL A 144 -17.21 3.41 -11.58
CA VAL A 144 -16.83 4.45 -12.56
C VAL A 144 -16.95 3.97 -14.01
N CYS A 145 -17.33 2.69 -14.22
CA CYS A 145 -17.58 2.15 -15.57
C CYS A 145 -19.06 1.82 -15.77
#